data_acb9f34b0dc708a9830e8453faa43dec
#
_entry.id   acb9f34b0dc708a9830e8453faa43dec
#
_cell.length_a   1.000
_cell.length_b   1.000
_cell.length_c   1.000
_cell.angle_alpha   90.00
_cell.angle_beta   90.00
_cell.angle_gamma   90.00
#
_symmetry.space_group_name_H-M   'P 1'
#
loop_
_entity.id
_entity.type
_entity.pdbx_description
1 polymer ?
#
loop_
_entity_poly.entity_id
_entity_poly.type
_entity_poly.pdbx_seq_one_letter_code
_entity_poly.pdbx_strand_id
1 'polypeptide(L)'
;MSRHLTVDIFFDFICPWCLIGKRQLQVALLKLKENNPDVEVILSWHGVQLLPHIAAEGVPFDAFYQQRLGSHEAVRMRQSQVRQAANAVDVDIDFSNIKLMPNTAKAHQLLAMAIQFGTATQIDQLLERLFSAYFHLSEDLGNSENLLKIAQSCGFDTDVINNTLGQLNQPFNSANTGSNGVPYFIFNQRLAVAGAHPAETLYNAMLEALVTQG
;
A
#
# COMPACT_ATOMS: atom_id res chain seq x y z
N MET A 1 31.95 -1.27 7.56
CA MET A 1 30.74 -1.81 8.21
C MET A 1 29.57 -1.40 7.35
N SER A 2 28.68 -2.32 6.95
CA SER A 2 27.46 -1.97 6.21
C SER A 2 26.55 -1.15 7.14
N ARG A 3 26.04 -0.04 6.64
CA ARG A 3 25.00 0.73 7.34
C ARG A 3 23.65 0.13 7.02
N HIS A 4 22.75 0.08 7.99
CA HIS A 4 21.41 -0.45 7.79
C HIS A 4 20.38 0.68 7.92
N LEU A 5 19.37 0.66 7.04
CA LEU A 5 18.22 1.55 7.12
C LEU A 5 16.97 0.70 7.18
N THR A 6 16.21 0.80 8.25
CA THR A 6 14.86 0.22 8.31
C THR A 6 13.83 1.25 7.89
N VAL A 7 12.85 0.84 7.09
CA VAL A 7 11.73 1.68 6.69
C VAL A 7 10.44 0.92 6.97
N ASP A 8 9.66 1.40 7.93
CA ASP A 8 8.31 0.91 8.20
C ASP A 8 7.32 1.71 7.35
N ILE A 9 6.49 1.03 6.56
CA ILE A 9 5.54 1.61 5.61
C ILE A 9 4.13 1.21 6.01
N PHE A 10 3.31 2.18 6.39
CA PHE A 10 1.91 1.99 6.75
C PHE A 10 1.02 2.40 5.59
N PHE A 11 0.09 1.54 5.17
CA PHE A 11 -0.68 1.75 3.94
C PHE A 11 -1.99 0.98 3.91
N ASP A 12 -2.88 1.36 2.99
CA ASP A 12 -4.04 0.57 2.58
C ASP A 12 -4.09 0.47 1.04
N PHE A 13 -4.52 -0.66 0.52
CA PHE A 13 -4.62 -0.93 -0.92
C PHE A 13 -5.65 -0.05 -1.64
N ILE A 14 -6.68 0.43 -0.94
CA ILE A 14 -7.69 1.35 -1.51
C ILE A 14 -7.28 2.82 -1.44
N CYS A 15 -6.15 3.13 -0.83
CA CYS A 15 -5.66 4.49 -0.69
C CYS A 15 -4.81 4.90 -1.90
N PRO A 16 -5.27 5.82 -2.78
CA PRO A 16 -4.48 6.23 -3.94
C PRO A 16 -3.20 6.97 -3.54
N TRP A 17 -3.21 7.68 -2.42
CA TRP A 17 -2.01 8.32 -1.88
C TRP A 17 -0.96 7.30 -1.43
N CYS A 18 -1.37 6.08 -1.03
CA CYS A 18 -0.44 5.00 -0.71
C CYS A 18 0.26 4.46 -1.96
N LEU A 19 -0.46 4.33 -3.07
CA LEU A 19 0.14 3.97 -4.36
C LEU A 19 1.14 5.05 -4.83
N ILE A 20 0.75 6.33 -4.75
CA ILE A 20 1.62 7.47 -5.09
C ILE A 20 2.85 7.48 -4.17
N GLY A 21 2.65 7.32 -2.85
CA GLY A 21 3.73 7.28 -1.87
C GLY A 21 4.70 6.11 -2.10
N LYS A 22 4.19 4.95 -2.52
CA LYS A 22 5.03 3.80 -2.92
C LYS A 22 5.92 4.15 -4.12
N ARG A 23 5.41 4.82 -5.14
CA ARG A 23 6.22 5.28 -6.28
C ARG A 23 7.30 6.27 -5.87
N GLN A 24 6.95 7.25 -5.04
CA GLN A 24 7.91 8.20 -4.50
C GLN A 24 9.01 7.51 -3.67
N LEU A 25 8.63 6.54 -2.84
CA LEU A 25 9.58 5.74 -2.07
C LEU A 25 10.53 4.95 -2.98
N GLN A 26 10.02 4.33 -4.05
CA GLN A 26 10.84 3.59 -5.01
C GLN A 26 11.91 4.49 -5.64
N VAL A 27 11.55 5.70 -6.07
CA VAL A 27 12.51 6.69 -6.61
C VAL A 27 13.54 7.09 -5.56
N ALA A 28 13.11 7.35 -4.32
CA ALA A 28 14.02 7.71 -3.22
C ALA A 28 15.01 6.58 -2.90
N LEU A 29 14.56 5.31 -2.91
CA LEU A 29 15.39 4.13 -2.69
C LEU A 29 16.41 3.93 -3.81
N LEU A 30 16.04 4.14 -5.07
CA LEU A 30 16.98 4.09 -6.18
C LEU A 30 18.07 5.15 -6.02
N LYS A 31 17.70 6.39 -5.71
CA LYS A 31 18.64 7.48 -5.44
C LYS A 31 19.57 7.16 -4.24
N LEU A 32 19.01 6.55 -3.19
CA LEU A 32 19.82 6.13 -2.04
C LEU A 32 20.85 5.08 -2.45
N LYS A 33 20.43 4.07 -3.21
CA LYS A 33 21.32 2.99 -3.67
C LYS A 33 22.47 3.51 -4.55
N GLU A 34 22.19 4.49 -5.41
CA GLU A 34 23.20 5.11 -6.28
C GLU A 34 24.24 5.91 -5.49
N ASN A 35 23.80 6.70 -4.50
CA ASN A 35 24.68 7.62 -3.77
C ASN A 35 25.28 7.00 -2.48
N ASN A 36 24.69 5.93 -1.98
CA ASN A 36 25.10 5.26 -0.74
C ASN A 36 25.03 3.73 -0.90
N PRO A 37 25.85 3.14 -1.79
CA PRO A 37 25.79 1.71 -2.13
C PRO A 37 26.12 0.77 -0.97
N ASP A 38 26.72 1.27 0.10
CA ASP A 38 27.05 0.55 1.33
C ASP A 38 25.84 0.45 2.31
N VAL A 39 24.72 1.11 2.00
CA VAL A 39 23.50 1.06 2.82
C VAL A 39 22.64 -0.11 2.41
N GLU A 40 22.39 -1.02 3.34
CA GLU A 40 21.39 -2.07 3.21
C GLU A 40 20.02 -1.58 3.72
N VAL A 41 18.98 -1.68 2.89
CA VAL A 41 17.64 -1.20 3.24
C VAL A 41 16.72 -2.39 3.52
N ILE A 42 16.03 -2.33 4.66
CA ILE A 42 15.02 -3.30 5.08
C ILE A 42 13.66 -2.61 5.07
N LEU A 43 12.73 -3.10 4.24
CA LEU A 43 11.37 -2.58 4.14
C LEU A 43 10.40 -3.47 4.92
N SER A 44 9.59 -2.85 5.79
CA SER A 44 8.54 -3.52 6.54
C SER A 44 7.18 -2.92 6.18
N TRP A 45 6.28 -3.73 5.65
CA TRP A 45 4.96 -3.31 5.20
C TRP A 45 3.90 -3.59 6.27
N HIS A 46 3.19 -2.55 6.69
CA HIS A 46 2.18 -2.60 7.74
C HIS A 46 0.80 -2.21 7.18
N GLY A 47 -0.09 -3.17 7.10
CA GLY A 47 -1.45 -2.94 6.61
C GLY A 47 -2.29 -2.11 7.62
N VAL A 48 -2.93 -1.07 7.11
CA VAL A 48 -3.88 -0.24 7.85
C VAL A 48 -5.22 -0.32 7.13
N GLN A 49 -6.22 -0.91 7.77
CA GLN A 49 -7.56 -0.97 7.21
C GLN A 49 -8.29 0.35 7.47
N LEU A 50 -8.34 1.23 6.47
CA LEU A 50 -8.96 2.56 6.59
C LEU A 50 -10.48 2.50 6.82
N LEU A 51 -11.12 1.47 6.30
CA LEU A 51 -12.57 1.33 6.29
C LEU A 51 -13.01 -0.03 6.89
N PRO A 52 -12.70 -0.30 8.18
CA PRO A 52 -12.99 -1.59 8.80
C PRO A 52 -14.48 -1.89 8.95
N HIS A 53 -15.33 -0.87 8.82
CA HIS A 53 -16.78 -0.99 8.93
C HIS A 53 -17.47 -1.38 7.61
N ILE A 54 -16.76 -1.41 6.48
CA ILE A 54 -17.31 -1.88 5.22
C ILE A 54 -17.54 -3.39 5.33
N ALA A 55 -18.75 -3.82 4.94
CA ALA A 55 -19.12 -5.23 4.89
C ALA A 55 -18.20 -6.04 3.95
N ALA A 56 -18.16 -7.35 4.13
CA ALA A 56 -17.29 -8.23 3.33
C ALA A 56 -17.59 -8.14 1.82
N GLU A 57 -18.84 -7.86 1.45
CA GLU A 57 -19.32 -7.70 0.08
C GLU A 57 -18.92 -6.34 -0.55
N GLY A 58 -18.33 -5.44 0.26
CA GLY A 58 -18.03 -4.10 -0.18
C GLY A 58 -19.27 -3.20 -0.32
N VAL A 59 -19.06 -1.99 -0.84
CA VAL A 59 -20.15 -1.04 -1.14
C VAL A 59 -19.89 -0.39 -2.52
N PRO A 60 -20.92 0.08 -3.24
CA PRO A 60 -20.72 0.77 -4.51
C PRO A 60 -19.81 2.00 -4.35
N PHE A 61 -18.77 2.09 -5.19
CA PHE A 61 -17.74 3.11 -5.11
C PHE A 61 -18.29 4.54 -5.18
N ASP A 62 -19.15 4.82 -6.18
CA ASP A 62 -19.72 6.14 -6.39
C ASP A 62 -20.61 6.57 -5.21
N ALA A 63 -21.46 5.66 -4.72
CA ALA A 63 -22.34 5.93 -3.59
C ALA A 63 -21.54 6.23 -2.32
N PHE A 64 -20.45 5.47 -2.08
CA PHE A 64 -19.56 5.71 -0.94
C PHE A 64 -18.95 7.12 -0.98
N TYR A 65 -18.38 7.51 -2.13
CA TYR A 65 -17.73 8.81 -2.22
C TYR A 65 -18.74 9.97 -2.23
N GLN A 66 -19.91 9.80 -2.85
CA GLN A 66 -20.97 10.80 -2.81
C GLN A 66 -21.45 11.04 -1.38
N GLN A 67 -21.65 9.97 -0.60
CA GLN A 67 -22.03 10.09 0.80
C GLN A 67 -20.93 10.77 1.64
N ARG A 68 -19.66 10.43 1.38
CA ARG A 68 -18.51 10.94 2.12
C ARG A 68 -18.19 12.40 1.82
N LEU A 69 -18.36 12.86 0.58
CA LEU A 69 -17.97 14.19 0.11
C LEU A 69 -19.16 15.12 -0.13
N GLY A 70 -20.39 14.62 -0.05
CA GLY A 70 -21.62 15.39 -0.07
C GLY A 70 -22.13 15.79 -1.45
N SER A 71 -21.30 15.78 -2.51
CA SER A 71 -21.76 16.11 -3.85
C SER A 71 -20.91 15.46 -4.95
N HIS A 72 -21.50 15.27 -6.13
CA HIS A 72 -20.77 14.81 -7.31
C HIS A 72 -19.63 15.76 -7.73
N GLU A 73 -19.80 17.05 -7.52
CA GLU A 73 -18.76 18.05 -7.84
C GLU A 73 -17.56 17.87 -6.92
N ALA A 74 -17.77 17.74 -5.62
CA ALA A 74 -16.71 17.49 -4.65
C ALA A 74 -15.96 16.18 -4.94
N VAL A 75 -16.68 15.11 -5.36
CA VAL A 75 -16.08 13.86 -5.79
C VAL A 75 -15.17 14.07 -7.02
N ARG A 76 -15.68 14.75 -8.07
CA ARG A 76 -14.87 15.03 -9.28
C ARG A 76 -13.63 15.87 -8.96
N MET A 77 -13.75 16.88 -8.13
CA MET A 77 -12.62 17.73 -7.71
C MET A 77 -11.56 16.89 -6.98
N ARG A 78 -11.99 16.03 -6.05
CA ARG A 78 -11.07 15.15 -5.30
C ARG A 78 -10.37 14.14 -6.21
N GLN A 79 -11.13 13.51 -7.11
CA GLN A 79 -10.57 12.58 -8.10
C GLN A 79 -9.57 13.29 -9.05
N SER A 80 -9.86 14.53 -9.46
CA SER A 80 -8.94 15.31 -10.29
C SER A 80 -7.62 15.61 -9.58
N GLN A 81 -7.66 16.01 -8.31
CA GLN A 81 -6.47 16.23 -7.50
C GLN A 81 -5.62 14.96 -7.38
N VAL A 82 -6.26 13.83 -7.12
CA VAL A 82 -5.54 12.55 -7.00
C VAL A 82 -4.94 12.14 -8.34
N ARG A 83 -5.68 12.24 -9.46
CA ARG A 83 -5.15 11.93 -10.79
C ARG A 83 -3.95 12.79 -11.15
N GLN A 84 -4.00 14.10 -10.87
CA GLN A 84 -2.87 14.99 -11.10
C GLN A 84 -1.62 14.54 -10.32
N ALA A 85 -1.77 14.20 -9.06
CA ALA A 85 -0.66 13.71 -8.24
C ALA A 85 -0.16 12.32 -8.68
N ALA A 86 -1.05 11.44 -9.12
CA ALA A 86 -0.71 10.12 -9.63
C ALA A 86 0.06 10.21 -10.96
N ASN A 87 -0.41 11.04 -11.90
CA ASN A 87 0.27 11.25 -13.20
C ASN A 87 1.69 11.82 -13.03
N ALA A 88 1.94 12.61 -11.98
CA ALA A 88 3.28 13.12 -11.68
C ALA A 88 4.30 12.04 -11.27
N VAL A 89 3.84 10.81 -11.02
CA VAL A 89 4.65 9.63 -10.68
C VAL A 89 4.37 8.45 -11.62
N ASP A 90 3.94 8.74 -12.84
CA ASP A 90 3.64 7.77 -13.91
C ASP A 90 2.59 6.71 -13.50
N VAL A 91 1.63 7.11 -12.68
CA VAL A 91 0.48 6.28 -12.30
C VAL A 91 -0.78 6.86 -12.92
N ASP A 92 -1.44 6.08 -13.75
CA ASP A 92 -2.75 6.42 -14.32
C ASP A 92 -3.86 5.76 -13.50
N ILE A 93 -4.79 6.55 -12.95
CA ILE A 93 -5.94 6.06 -12.20
C ILE A 93 -7.22 6.52 -12.87
N ASP A 94 -7.98 5.58 -13.41
CA ASP A 94 -9.32 5.84 -13.92
C ASP A 94 -10.39 5.43 -12.88
N PHE A 95 -10.82 6.39 -12.08
CA PHE A 95 -11.85 6.16 -11.06
C PHE A 95 -13.20 5.73 -11.64
N SER A 96 -13.48 6.00 -12.92
CA SER A 96 -14.75 5.59 -13.57
C SER A 96 -14.86 4.07 -13.74
N ASN A 97 -13.73 3.37 -13.77
CA ASN A 97 -13.68 1.92 -13.87
C ASN A 97 -13.86 1.23 -12.52
N ILE A 98 -13.59 1.91 -11.40
CA ILE A 98 -13.73 1.32 -10.07
C ILE A 98 -15.21 1.22 -9.70
N LYS A 99 -15.71 0.01 -9.49
CA LYS A 99 -17.14 -0.24 -9.21
C LYS A 99 -17.42 -0.43 -7.73
N LEU A 100 -16.46 -0.94 -6.98
CA LEU A 100 -16.63 -1.35 -5.61
C LEU A 100 -15.58 -0.71 -4.69
N MET A 101 -16.00 -0.27 -3.50
CA MET A 101 -15.13 -0.01 -2.36
C MET A 101 -15.08 -1.30 -1.53
N PRO A 102 -13.99 -2.09 -1.60
CA PRO A 102 -13.92 -3.39 -0.96
C PRO A 102 -13.58 -3.29 0.53
N ASN A 103 -13.86 -4.36 1.25
CA ASN A 103 -13.24 -4.60 2.55
C ASN A 103 -11.81 -5.15 2.32
N THR A 104 -10.78 -4.45 2.78
CA THR A 104 -9.37 -4.79 2.50
C THR A 104 -8.74 -5.75 3.51
N ALA A 105 -9.48 -6.22 4.51
CA ALA A 105 -8.93 -7.10 5.55
C ALA A 105 -8.23 -8.34 4.96
N LYS A 106 -8.90 -9.06 4.04
CA LYS A 106 -8.33 -10.27 3.42
C LYS A 106 -7.10 -9.99 2.56
N ALA A 107 -7.06 -8.87 1.84
CA ALA A 107 -5.89 -8.47 1.06
C ALA A 107 -4.68 -8.19 1.97
N HIS A 108 -4.88 -7.52 3.10
CA HIS A 108 -3.83 -7.32 4.09
C HIS A 108 -3.40 -8.62 4.77
N GLN A 109 -4.31 -9.53 5.06
CA GLN A 109 -3.99 -10.85 5.60
C GLN A 109 -3.19 -11.68 4.60
N LEU A 110 -3.55 -11.66 3.31
CA LEU A 110 -2.78 -12.30 2.24
C LEU A 110 -1.35 -11.76 2.20
N LEU A 111 -1.16 -10.44 2.25
CA LEU A 111 0.17 -9.85 2.28
C LEU A 111 0.96 -10.25 3.54
N ALA A 112 0.32 -10.23 4.71
CA ALA A 112 0.97 -10.63 5.96
C ALA A 112 1.48 -12.09 5.91
N MET A 113 0.71 -12.98 5.29
CA MET A 113 1.13 -14.36 5.01
C MET A 113 2.29 -14.40 4.01
N ALA A 114 2.17 -13.67 2.89
CA ALA A 114 3.21 -13.62 1.87
C ALA A 114 4.57 -13.16 2.43
N ILE A 115 4.57 -12.23 3.38
CA ILE A 115 5.78 -11.78 4.09
C ILE A 115 6.44 -12.91 4.90
N GLN A 116 5.67 -13.87 5.40
CA GLN A 116 6.22 -14.99 6.19
C GLN A 116 6.84 -16.09 5.32
N PHE A 117 6.32 -16.32 4.11
CA PHE A 117 6.67 -17.48 3.30
C PHE A 117 7.26 -17.13 1.94
N GLY A 118 7.12 -15.88 1.49
CA GLY A 118 7.56 -15.41 0.17
C GLY A 118 8.98 -14.87 0.15
N THR A 119 9.55 -14.83 -1.04
CA THR A 119 10.78 -14.09 -1.31
C THR A 119 10.48 -12.58 -1.41
N ALA A 120 11.50 -11.74 -1.24
CA ALA A 120 11.35 -10.28 -1.40
C ALA A 120 10.75 -9.90 -2.77
N THR A 121 11.13 -10.61 -3.84
CA THR A 121 10.59 -10.41 -5.18
C THR A 121 9.11 -10.75 -5.27
N GLN A 122 8.68 -11.86 -4.68
CA GLN A 122 7.26 -12.25 -4.66
C GLN A 122 6.42 -11.27 -3.85
N ILE A 123 6.94 -10.76 -2.73
CA ILE A 123 6.26 -9.76 -1.90
C ILE A 123 6.06 -8.45 -2.68
N ASP A 124 7.10 -7.96 -3.36
CA ASP A 124 6.99 -6.74 -4.17
C ASP A 124 6.02 -6.93 -5.35
N GLN A 125 6.07 -8.07 -6.04
CA GLN A 125 5.11 -8.41 -7.10
C GLN A 125 3.68 -8.48 -6.58
N LEU A 126 3.45 -9.06 -5.39
CA LEU A 126 2.13 -9.13 -4.79
C LEU A 126 1.59 -7.75 -4.41
N LEU A 127 2.43 -6.88 -3.83
CA LEU A 127 2.08 -5.49 -3.53
C LEU A 127 1.65 -4.73 -4.79
N GLU A 128 2.46 -4.81 -5.86
CA GLU A 128 2.16 -4.19 -7.16
C GLU A 128 0.85 -4.75 -7.74
N ARG A 129 0.68 -6.06 -7.71
CA ARG A 129 -0.49 -6.73 -8.28
C ARG A 129 -1.78 -6.41 -7.52
N LEU A 130 -1.72 -6.28 -6.19
CA LEU A 130 -2.88 -5.89 -5.38
C LEU A 130 -3.29 -4.43 -5.62
N PHE A 131 -2.34 -3.49 -5.69
CA PHE A 131 -2.65 -2.11 -6.08
C PHE A 131 -3.22 -2.04 -7.50
N SER A 132 -2.62 -2.75 -8.45
CA SER A 132 -3.11 -2.81 -9.83
C SER A 132 -4.50 -3.46 -9.93
N ALA A 133 -4.77 -4.49 -9.14
CA ALA A 133 -6.07 -5.13 -9.05
C ALA A 133 -7.19 -4.12 -8.76
N TYR A 134 -6.95 -3.27 -7.79
CA TYR A 134 -7.93 -2.26 -7.39
C TYR A 134 -7.99 -1.08 -8.35
N PHE A 135 -6.86 -0.40 -8.61
CA PHE A 135 -6.86 0.87 -9.32
C PHE A 135 -6.93 0.75 -10.84
N HIS A 136 -6.46 -0.36 -11.43
CA HIS A 136 -6.41 -0.52 -12.88
C HIS A 136 -7.38 -1.57 -13.41
N LEU A 137 -7.65 -2.63 -12.64
CA LEU A 137 -8.44 -3.78 -13.09
C LEU A 137 -9.83 -3.84 -12.46
N SER A 138 -10.13 -2.98 -11.49
CA SER A 138 -11.42 -2.96 -10.76
C SER A 138 -11.78 -4.32 -10.14
N GLU A 139 -10.77 -5.06 -9.69
CA GLU A 139 -10.97 -6.34 -9.02
C GLU A 139 -11.33 -6.12 -7.54
N ASP A 140 -12.24 -6.94 -7.04
CA ASP A 140 -12.65 -6.91 -5.64
C ASP A 140 -11.59 -7.54 -4.74
N LEU A 141 -10.93 -6.73 -3.91
CA LEU A 141 -9.94 -7.16 -2.92
C LEU A 141 -10.54 -7.83 -1.67
N GLY A 142 -11.85 -7.81 -1.50
CA GLY A 142 -12.57 -8.58 -0.48
C GLY A 142 -12.87 -10.01 -0.90
N ASN A 143 -12.82 -10.30 -2.21
CA ASN A 143 -13.15 -11.60 -2.77
C ASN A 143 -11.97 -12.58 -2.70
N SER A 144 -12.16 -13.70 -1.99
CA SER A 144 -11.11 -14.69 -1.77
C SER A 144 -10.62 -15.38 -3.04
N GLU A 145 -11.49 -15.60 -4.03
CA GLU A 145 -11.12 -16.22 -5.33
C GLU A 145 -10.22 -15.29 -6.15
N ASN A 146 -10.52 -13.97 -6.15
CA ASN A 146 -9.66 -12.98 -6.79
C ASN A 146 -8.29 -12.93 -6.11
N LEU A 147 -8.26 -12.91 -4.80
CA LEU A 147 -7.01 -12.89 -4.02
C LEU A 147 -6.16 -14.14 -4.27
N LEU A 148 -6.80 -15.32 -4.38
CA LEU A 148 -6.11 -16.56 -4.73
C LEU A 148 -5.45 -16.47 -6.11
N LYS A 149 -6.20 -16.01 -7.15
CA LYS A 149 -5.66 -15.82 -8.50
C LYS A 149 -4.51 -14.80 -8.54
N ILE A 150 -4.64 -13.72 -7.78
CA ILE A 150 -3.59 -12.70 -7.63
C ILE A 150 -2.32 -13.33 -7.05
N ALA A 151 -2.43 -14.06 -5.96
CA ALA A 151 -1.29 -14.71 -5.32
C ALA A 151 -0.63 -15.76 -6.22
N GLN A 152 -1.42 -16.58 -6.94
CA GLN A 152 -0.93 -17.54 -7.93
C GLN A 152 -0.13 -16.84 -9.04
N SER A 153 -0.62 -15.70 -9.53
CA SER A 153 0.08 -14.92 -10.58
C SER A 153 1.43 -14.36 -10.10
N CYS A 154 1.63 -14.27 -8.79
CA CYS A 154 2.89 -13.86 -8.14
C CYS A 154 3.77 -15.05 -7.71
N GLY A 155 3.42 -16.28 -8.14
CA GLY A 155 4.20 -17.49 -7.89
C GLY A 155 4.06 -18.08 -6.48
N PHE A 156 2.99 -17.77 -5.75
CA PHE A 156 2.69 -18.41 -4.48
C PHE A 156 1.97 -19.76 -4.69
N ASP A 157 2.29 -20.73 -3.85
CA ASP A 157 1.65 -22.04 -3.84
C ASP A 157 0.19 -21.94 -3.39
N THR A 158 -0.71 -22.51 -4.20
CA THR A 158 -2.17 -22.49 -3.94
C THR A 158 -2.58 -23.20 -2.67
N ASP A 159 -1.92 -24.29 -2.31
CA ASP A 159 -2.29 -25.08 -1.14
C ASP A 159 -1.94 -24.32 0.14
N VAL A 160 -0.80 -23.64 0.16
CA VAL A 160 -0.39 -22.76 1.25
C VAL A 160 -1.39 -21.62 1.41
N ILE A 161 -1.79 -20.99 0.28
CA ILE A 161 -2.72 -19.86 0.30
C ILE A 161 -4.13 -20.30 0.70
N ASN A 162 -4.65 -21.40 0.15
CA ASN A 162 -6.00 -21.90 0.47
C ASN A 162 -6.12 -22.28 1.95
N ASN A 163 -5.12 -22.95 2.51
CA ASN A 163 -5.09 -23.26 3.93
C ASN A 163 -5.10 -22.00 4.80
N THR A 164 -4.45 -20.94 4.35
CA THR A 164 -4.39 -19.67 5.06
C THR A 164 -5.65 -18.84 4.84
N LEU A 165 -6.14 -18.70 3.60
CA LEU A 165 -7.40 -18.02 3.32
C LEU A 165 -8.61 -18.69 4.02
N GLY A 166 -8.59 -20.01 4.19
CA GLY A 166 -9.57 -20.73 5.00
C GLY A 166 -9.52 -20.39 6.51
N GLN A 167 -8.38 -19.91 6.98
CA GLN A 167 -8.20 -19.44 8.37
C GLN A 167 -8.49 -17.93 8.53
N LEU A 168 -8.72 -17.18 7.43
CA LEU A 168 -8.97 -15.73 7.43
C LEU A 168 -10.36 -15.32 7.97
N ASN A 169 -11.06 -16.19 8.71
CA ASN A 169 -12.24 -15.82 9.49
C ASN A 169 -11.90 -15.00 10.75
N GLN A 170 -10.62 -14.83 11.04
CA GLN A 170 -10.14 -13.98 12.13
C GLN A 170 -10.16 -12.51 11.66
N PRO A 171 -10.57 -11.56 12.51
CA PRO A 171 -10.46 -10.14 12.20
C PRO A 171 -9.01 -9.76 11.86
N PHE A 172 -8.83 -8.93 10.83
CA PHE A 172 -7.52 -8.38 10.52
C PHE A 172 -7.08 -7.43 11.65
N ASN A 173 -5.88 -7.65 12.17
CA ASN A 173 -5.28 -6.75 13.14
C ASN A 173 -4.59 -5.59 12.39
N SER A 174 -5.33 -4.50 12.20
CA SER A 174 -4.85 -3.30 11.51
C SER A 174 -3.73 -2.64 12.30
N ALA A 175 -2.65 -2.27 11.62
CA ALA A 175 -1.61 -1.45 12.23
C ALA A 175 -2.15 -0.07 12.60
N ASN A 176 -1.56 0.52 13.62
CA ASN A 176 -2.00 1.81 14.15
C ASN A 176 -0.94 2.89 13.87
N THR A 177 -1.34 3.95 13.18
CA THR A 177 -0.51 5.14 12.92
C THR A 177 -0.83 6.31 13.86
N GLY A 178 -1.64 6.09 14.88
CA GLY A 178 -2.27 7.16 15.62
C GLY A 178 -3.23 7.96 14.73
N SER A 179 -3.13 9.28 14.74
CA SER A 179 -3.92 10.18 13.87
C SER A 179 -3.23 10.55 12.55
N ASN A 180 -2.09 9.93 12.20
CA ASN A 180 -1.26 10.38 11.08
C ASN A 180 -1.79 9.97 9.69
N GLY A 181 -2.77 9.05 9.64
CA GLY A 181 -3.29 8.53 8.37
C GLY A 181 -2.29 7.66 7.62
N VAL A 182 -2.53 7.45 6.31
CA VAL A 182 -1.64 6.70 5.40
C VAL A 182 -1.53 7.42 4.04
N PRO A 183 -0.41 7.28 3.29
CA PRO A 183 0.79 6.52 3.68
C PRO A 183 1.52 7.19 4.83
N TYR A 184 2.20 6.37 5.64
CA TYR A 184 3.01 6.85 6.73
C TYR A 184 4.31 6.06 6.75
N PHE A 185 5.45 6.73 6.87
CA PHE A 185 6.77 6.14 6.80
C PHE A 185 7.53 6.41 8.07
N ILE A 186 8.20 5.41 8.63
CA ILE A 186 9.10 5.58 9.77
C ILE A 186 10.48 5.04 9.38
N PHE A 187 11.50 5.88 9.48
CA PHE A 187 12.88 5.56 9.17
C PHE A 187 13.65 5.31 10.46
N ASN A 188 14.30 4.14 10.57
CA ASN A 188 15.08 3.69 11.74
C ASN A 188 14.34 3.85 13.07
N GLN A 189 12.99 3.69 13.08
CA GLN A 189 12.13 3.85 14.26
C GLN A 189 12.24 5.23 14.96
N ARG A 190 12.70 6.26 14.25
CA ARG A 190 13.01 7.59 14.80
C ARG A 190 12.38 8.73 14.03
N LEU A 191 12.56 8.76 12.72
CA LEU A 191 12.07 9.85 11.88
C LEU A 191 10.83 9.41 11.11
N ALA A 192 9.77 10.18 11.25
CA ALA A 192 8.49 9.85 10.63
C ALA A 192 8.09 10.90 9.58
N VAL A 193 7.53 10.42 8.46
CA VAL A 193 6.98 11.23 7.38
C VAL A 193 5.56 10.78 7.09
N ALA A 194 4.58 11.70 7.23
CA ALA A 194 3.17 11.43 6.99
C ALA A 194 2.74 11.96 5.62
N GLY A 195 2.11 11.10 4.80
CA GLY A 195 1.60 11.46 3.49
C GLY A 195 2.54 11.11 2.33
N ALA A 196 2.01 11.24 1.10
CA ALA A 196 2.72 10.95 -0.14
C ALA A 196 3.62 12.13 -0.55
N HIS A 197 4.71 12.32 0.17
CA HIS A 197 5.70 13.35 -0.13
C HIS A 197 6.55 13.03 -1.36
N PRO A 198 7.13 14.05 -2.02
CA PRO A 198 8.07 13.85 -3.12
C PRO A 198 9.27 12.97 -2.71
N ALA A 199 9.82 12.24 -3.67
CA ALA A 199 10.96 11.34 -3.47
C ALA A 199 12.16 12.04 -2.79
N GLU A 200 12.39 13.32 -3.10
CA GLU A 200 13.46 14.10 -2.47
C GLU A 200 13.28 14.25 -0.95
N THR A 201 12.04 14.48 -0.52
CA THR A 201 11.72 14.57 0.92
C THR A 201 11.98 13.23 1.63
N LEU A 202 11.57 12.10 1.01
CA LEU A 202 11.80 10.77 1.56
C LEU A 202 13.29 10.43 1.56
N TYR A 203 14.03 10.78 0.51
CA TYR A 203 15.48 10.60 0.42
C TYR A 203 16.22 11.36 1.52
N ASN A 204 15.87 12.64 1.74
CA ASN A 204 16.47 13.43 2.80
C ASN A 204 16.17 12.86 4.19
N ALA A 205 14.96 12.36 4.43
CA ALA A 205 14.60 11.67 5.66
C ALA A 205 15.42 10.38 5.87
N MET A 206 15.68 9.61 4.80
CA MET A 206 16.58 8.45 4.87
C MET A 206 18.01 8.84 5.29
N LEU A 207 18.54 9.90 4.66
CA LEU A 207 19.90 10.39 5.00
C LEU A 207 19.99 10.86 6.44
N GLU A 208 19.00 11.62 6.91
CA GLU A 208 18.94 12.09 8.31
C GLU A 208 18.87 10.91 9.27
N ALA A 209 18.04 9.90 8.99
CA ALA A 209 17.92 8.71 9.82
C ALA A 209 19.22 7.88 9.89
N LEU A 210 20.06 7.93 8.84
CA LEU A 210 21.35 7.26 8.80
C LEU A 210 22.44 7.99 9.61
N VAL A 211 22.41 9.33 9.68
CA VAL A 211 23.39 10.14 10.41
C VAL A 211 23.20 9.99 11.92
N THR A 212 21.98 9.82 12.38
CA THR A 212 21.66 9.72 13.82
C THR A 212 21.95 8.35 14.44
N GLN A 213 22.65 7.46 13.74
CA GLN A 213 23.12 6.16 14.27
C GLN A 213 24.49 6.23 14.99
N GLY A 214 25.10 7.42 15.07
CA GLY A 214 26.40 7.65 15.72
C GLY A 214 26.29 7.96 17.20
#